data_33eb4717d9c2349a90cb30dbaacd1b19
#
_entry.id   33eb4717d9c2349a90cb30dbaacd1b19
#
_cell.length_a   1.000
_cell.length_b   1.000
_cell.length_c   1.000
_cell.angle_alpha   90.00
_cell.angle_beta   90.00
_cell.angle_gamma   90.00
#
_symmetry.space_group_name_H-M   'P 1'
#
loop_
_entity.id
_entity.type
_entity.pdbx_description
1 polymer ?
#
loop_
_entity_poly.entity_id
_entity_poly.type
_entity_poly.pdbx_seq_one_letter_code
_entity_poly.pdbx_strand_id
1 'polypeptide(L)' 'KEFIVELHVSGKLLAEGKGATKKKAEQEAAKNACEILKIAV' A
#
# COMPACT_ATOMS: atom_id res chain seq x y z
N LYS A 1 8.20 -4.70 16.16
CA LYS A 1 6.90 -5.04 15.56
C LYS A 1 6.76 -4.37 14.20
N GLU A 2 6.08 -5.05 13.32
CA GLU A 2 5.80 -4.51 12.00
C GLU A 2 4.32 -4.20 11.87
N PHE A 3 4.05 -3.14 11.14
CA PHE A 3 2.69 -2.78 10.78
C PHE A 3 2.48 -3.08 9.31
N ILE A 4 1.33 -3.63 8.99
CA ILE A 4 0.98 -3.94 7.61
C ILE A 4 -0.29 -3.20 7.28
N VAL A 5 -0.25 -2.45 6.17
CA VAL A 5 -1.39 -1.69 5.69
C VAL A 5 -1.76 -2.23 4.32
N GLU A 6 -3.03 -2.50 4.13
CA GLU A 6 -3.53 -2.99 2.86
C GLU A 6 -4.48 -1.96 2.25
N LEU A 7 -4.32 -1.72 0.97
CA LEU A 7 -5.20 -0.83 0.22
C LEU A 7 -6.10 -1.66 -0.67
N HIS A 8 -7.40 -1.45 -0.51
CA HIS A 8 -8.40 -2.18 -1.28
C HIS A 8 -9.19 -1.22 -2.13
N VAL A 9 -9.44 -1.61 -3.36
CA VAL A 9 -10.25 -0.82 -4.28
C VAL A 9 -11.27 -1.77 -4.92
N SER A 10 -12.53 -1.41 -4.82
CA SER A 10 -13.63 -2.20 -5.37
C SER A 10 -13.61 -3.63 -4.87
N GLY A 11 -13.28 -3.80 -3.59
CA GLY A 11 -13.24 -5.10 -2.96
C GLY A 11 -12.04 -5.96 -3.30
N LYS A 12 -11.08 -5.39 -4.00
CA LYS A 12 -9.87 -6.11 -4.37
C LYS A 12 -8.66 -5.48 -3.71
N LEU A 13 -7.69 -6.31 -3.37
CA LEU A 13 -6.44 -5.83 -2.81
C LEU A 13 -5.63 -5.17 -3.91
N LEU A 14 -5.40 -3.89 -3.76
CA LEU A 14 -4.62 -3.12 -4.73
C LEU A 14 -3.14 -3.17 -4.40
N ALA A 15 -2.80 -2.94 -3.15
CA ALA A 15 -1.41 -2.88 -2.73
C ALA A 15 -1.32 -3.08 -1.23
N GLU A 16 -0.15 -3.42 -0.76
CA GLU A 16 0.09 -3.49 0.66
C GLU A 16 1.47 -2.93 0.97
N GLY A 17 1.65 -2.48 2.20
CA GLY A 17 2.90 -1.93 2.64
C GLY A 17 3.22 -2.34 4.05
N LYS A 18 4.50 -2.44 4.36
CA LYS A 18 4.99 -2.78 5.68
C LYS A 18 5.91 -1.71 6.18
N GLY A 19 5.93 -1.50 7.47
CA GLY A 19 6.84 -0.57 8.07
C GLY A 19 6.95 -0.76 9.56
N ALA A 20 7.99 -0.18 10.14
CA ALA A 20 8.21 -0.25 11.57
C ALA A 20 7.17 0.58 12.32
N THR A 21 6.54 1.51 11.65
CA THR A 21 5.48 2.31 12.22
C THR A 21 4.29 2.29 11.27
N LYS A 22 3.13 2.61 11.82
CA LYS A 22 1.91 2.67 11.02
C LYS A 22 2.05 3.65 9.86
N LYS A 23 2.67 4.79 10.15
CA LYS A 23 2.86 5.81 9.14
C LYS A 23 3.73 5.31 8.00
N LYS A 24 4.82 4.62 8.32
CA LYS A 24 5.68 4.07 7.29
C LYS A 24 4.98 3.00 6.49
N ALA A 25 4.18 2.17 7.14
CA ALA A 25 3.42 1.15 6.44
C ALA A 25 2.45 1.79 5.45
N GLU A 26 1.80 2.87 5.87
CA GLU A 26 0.88 3.59 5.00
C GLU A 26 1.61 4.18 3.80
N GLN A 27 2.77 4.75 4.03
CA GLN A 27 3.56 5.34 2.97
C GLN A 27 3.99 4.28 1.95
N GLU A 28 4.41 3.13 2.44
CA GLU A 28 4.79 2.05 1.54
C GLU A 28 3.61 1.55 0.73
N ALA A 29 2.46 1.40 1.37
CA ALA A 29 1.27 0.96 0.67
C ALA A 29 0.87 1.97 -0.41
N ALA A 30 0.92 3.25 -0.07
CA ALA A 30 0.58 4.30 -1.02
C ALA A 30 1.55 4.32 -2.19
N LYS A 31 2.84 4.13 -1.90
CA LYS A 31 3.85 4.11 -2.93
C LYS A 31 3.63 2.94 -3.88
N ASN A 32 3.34 1.76 -3.32
CA ASN A 32 3.10 0.58 -4.14
C ASN A 32 1.85 0.75 -5.00
N ALA A 33 0.80 1.32 -4.42
CA ALA A 33 -0.42 1.56 -5.17
C ALA A 33 -0.18 2.55 -6.30
N CYS A 34 0.61 3.58 -6.03
CA CYS A 34 0.91 4.60 -7.02
C CYS A 34 1.63 3.99 -8.22
N GLU A 35 2.56 3.07 -7.95
CA GLU A 35 3.28 2.42 -9.03
C GLU A 35 2.38 1.52 -9.86
N ILE A 36 1.46 0.85 -9.20
CA ILE A 36 0.51 -0.01 -9.91
C ILE A 36 -0.38 0.83 -10.81
N LEU A 37 -0.89 1.94 -10.29
CA LEU A 37 -1.74 2.82 -11.08
C LEU A 37 -0.97 3.48 -12.22
N LYS A 38 0.30 3.75 -11.98
CA LYS A 38 1.14 4.36 -13.00
C LYS A 38 1.34 3.41 -14.18
N ILE A 39 1.48 2.12 -13.87
CA ILE A 39 1.63 1.12 -14.92
C ILE A 39 0.33 0.96 -15.69
N ALA A 40 -0.79 1.08 -15.00
CA ALA A 40 -2.09 0.91 -15.62
C ALA A 40 -2.46 2.05 -16.54
N VAL A 41 -1.82 3.18 -16.38
CA VAL A 41 -2.03 4.33 -17.25
C VAL A 41 -1.13 4.27 -18.45
#